data_2854963f60c988c07ec511bd05a46f45
#
_entry.id   2854963f60c988c07ec511bd05a46f45
#
_cell.length_a   1.000
_cell.length_b   1.000
_cell.length_c   1.000
_cell.angle_alpha   90.00
_cell.angle_beta   90.00
_cell.angle_gamma   90.00
#
_symmetry.space_group_name_H-M   'P 1'
#
loop_
_entity.id
_entity.type
_entity.pdbx_description
1 polymer ?
#
loop_
_entity_poly.entity_id
_entity_poly.type
_entity_poly.pdbx_seq_one_letter_code
_entity_poly.pdbx_strand_id
1 'polypeptide(L)'
;MAEQSDVLIVGAGVAGALIAYSLAGAGARVTVVEAGPQVDRGVALNRLERAAIRVPEAPYEMAPYAESPTTIKDTYIQQDGPDPFRSTYLRLVGGTTWHWLGTALRLLPSDLELRSRYGVGDD
;
A
#
# COMPACT_ATOMS: atom_id res chain seq x y z
N MET A 1 17.14 9.63 25.52
CA MET A 1 15.82 9.19 26.06
C MET A 1 15.09 8.51 24.94
N ALA A 2 14.55 7.32 25.14
CA ALA A 2 13.74 6.66 24.12
C ALA A 2 12.45 7.48 23.93
N GLU A 3 12.15 7.87 22.70
CA GLU A 3 10.86 8.48 22.38
C GLU A 3 9.76 7.44 22.65
N GLN A 4 8.87 7.78 23.53
CA GLN A 4 7.78 6.92 23.93
C GLN A 4 6.54 7.29 23.12
N SER A 5 6.03 6.37 22.29
CA SER A 5 4.79 6.54 21.55
C SER A 5 3.65 5.80 22.22
N ASP A 6 2.45 6.34 22.05
CA ASP A 6 1.22 5.73 22.56
C ASP A 6 0.70 4.68 21.56
N VAL A 7 1.00 4.89 20.27
CA VAL A 7 0.58 4.01 19.16
C VAL A 7 1.71 3.83 18.17
N LEU A 8 1.94 2.59 17.75
CA LEU A 8 2.85 2.22 16.68
C LEU A 8 2.01 1.72 15.48
N ILE A 9 2.23 2.33 14.33
CA ILE A 9 1.59 1.95 13.06
C ILE A 9 2.65 1.36 12.15
N VAL A 10 2.38 0.20 11.58
CA VAL A 10 3.26 -0.47 10.60
C VAL A 10 2.71 -0.24 9.20
N GLY A 11 3.49 0.45 8.38
CA GLY A 11 3.16 0.82 7.00
C GLY A 11 2.59 2.23 6.87
N ALA A 12 3.21 3.03 6.00
CA ALA A 12 2.82 4.40 5.67
C ALA A 12 1.98 4.50 4.39
N GLY A 13 1.20 3.46 4.08
CA GLY A 13 0.19 3.50 3.02
C GLY A 13 -1.03 4.35 3.44
N VAL A 14 -2.05 4.41 2.58
CA VAL A 14 -3.24 5.26 2.81
C VAL A 14 -3.92 5.00 4.16
N ALA A 15 -4.10 3.74 4.54
CA ALA A 15 -4.75 3.38 5.79
C ALA A 15 -3.91 3.82 7.00
N GLY A 16 -2.61 3.49 7.01
CA GLY A 16 -1.72 3.91 8.09
C GLY A 16 -1.61 5.42 8.24
N ALA A 17 -1.53 6.14 7.13
CA ALA A 17 -1.49 7.60 7.12
C ALA A 17 -2.78 8.22 7.68
N LEU A 18 -3.96 7.72 7.30
CA LEU A 18 -5.24 8.22 7.81
C LEU A 18 -5.43 7.94 9.29
N ILE A 19 -5.03 6.75 9.75
CA ILE A 19 -5.07 6.39 11.18
C ILE A 19 -4.11 7.29 11.96
N ALA A 20 -2.87 7.46 11.47
CA ALA A 20 -1.89 8.33 12.11
C ALA A 20 -2.40 9.76 12.22
N TYR A 21 -2.96 10.30 11.14
CA TYR A 21 -3.54 11.64 11.13
C TYR A 21 -4.66 11.80 12.16
N SER A 22 -5.58 10.84 12.20
CA SER A 22 -6.73 10.89 13.12
C SER A 22 -6.30 10.79 14.58
N LEU A 23 -5.39 9.88 14.91
CA LEU A 23 -4.90 9.69 16.27
C LEU A 23 -4.02 10.87 16.73
N ALA A 24 -3.15 11.37 15.88
CA ALA A 24 -2.34 12.55 16.21
C ALA A 24 -3.22 13.79 16.40
N GLY A 25 -4.28 13.95 15.59
CA GLY A 25 -5.28 15.00 15.77
C GLY A 25 -6.05 14.90 17.09
N ALA A 26 -6.19 13.70 17.64
CA ALA A 26 -6.76 13.45 18.95
C ALA A 26 -5.74 13.57 20.11
N GLY A 27 -4.49 13.94 19.81
CA GLY A 27 -3.46 14.19 20.81
C GLY A 27 -2.59 12.98 21.16
N ALA A 28 -2.75 11.84 20.47
CA ALA A 28 -1.90 10.67 20.68
C ALA A 28 -0.51 10.88 20.06
N ARG A 29 0.52 10.35 20.71
CA ARG A 29 1.89 10.27 20.16
C ARG A 29 1.97 9.05 19.27
N VAL A 30 2.01 9.27 17.96
CA VAL A 30 2.00 8.19 16.96
C VAL A 30 3.37 8.04 16.33
N THR A 31 3.87 6.82 16.30
CA THR A 31 5.03 6.44 15.48
C THR A 31 4.57 5.61 14.31
N VAL A 32 4.99 5.98 13.10
CA VAL A 32 4.77 5.20 11.89
C VAL A 32 6.09 4.61 11.43
N VAL A 33 6.14 3.31 11.22
CA VAL A 33 7.30 2.63 10.64
C VAL A 33 6.96 2.17 9.23
N GLU A 34 7.88 2.41 8.31
CA GLU A 34 7.74 2.06 6.90
C GLU A 34 8.98 1.28 6.44
N ALA A 35 8.77 0.22 5.68
CA ALA A 35 9.85 -0.64 5.21
C ALA A 35 10.55 -0.09 3.95
N GLY A 36 9.89 0.78 3.21
CA GLY A 36 10.40 1.35 1.98
C GLY A 36 10.97 2.77 2.13
N PRO A 37 11.72 3.24 1.13
CA PRO A 37 12.29 4.57 1.14
C PRO A 37 11.23 5.67 0.96
N GLN A 38 11.59 6.87 1.37
CA GLN A 38 10.85 8.06 0.98
C GLN A 38 11.19 8.45 -0.45
N VAL A 39 10.16 8.80 -1.22
CA VAL A 39 10.28 9.29 -2.60
C VAL A 39 9.96 10.78 -2.64
N ASP A 40 10.81 11.56 -3.30
CA ASP A 40 10.53 12.96 -3.56
C ASP A 40 9.42 13.08 -4.62
N ARG A 41 8.26 13.56 -4.17
CA ARG A 41 7.10 13.72 -5.04
C ARG A 41 7.34 14.73 -6.18
N GLY A 42 8.09 15.78 -5.94
CA GLY A 42 8.38 16.79 -6.96
C GLY A 42 9.22 16.20 -8.09
N VAL A 43 10.23 15.40 -7.74
CA VAL A 43 11.05 14.69 -8.72
C VAL A 43 10.22 13.68 -9.50
N ALA A 44 9.37 12.91 -8.83
CA ALA A 44 8.50 11.92 -9.48
C ALA A 44 7.52 12.58 -10.46
N LEU A 45 6.86 13.68 -10.06
CA LEU A 45 5.95 14.42 -10.94
C LEU A 45 6.67 15.01 -12.15
N ASN A 46 7.84 15.62 -11.95
CA ASN A 46 8.63 16.18 -13.05
C ASN A 46 9.03 15.11 -14.07
N ARG A 47 9.38 13.91 -13.61
CA ARG A 47 9.65 12.77 -14.49
C ARG A 47 8.42 12.34 -15.27
N LEU A 48 7.26 12.26 -14.60
CA LEU A 48 5.99 11.92 -15.26
C LEU A 48 5.61 12.96 -16.32
N GLU A 49 5.77 14.25 -16.04
CA GLU A 49 5.45 15.33 -16.98
C GLU A 49 6.34 15.29 -18.21
N ARG A 50 7.61 14.91 -18.06
CA ARG A 50 8.58 14.82 -19.15
C ARG A 50 8.54 13.50 -19.91
N ALA A 51 7.83 12.50 -19.41
CA ALA A 51 7.76 11.20 -20.05
C ALA A 51 6.98 11.27 -21.37
N ALA A 52 7.50 10.60 -22.39
CA ALA A 52 6.82 10.46 -23.68
C ALA A 52 5.52 9.64 -23.55
N ILE A 53 5.51 8.67 -22.63
CA ILE A 53 4.38 7.81 -22.31
C ILE A 53 4.00 8.09 -20.85
N ARG A 54 2.83 8.63 -20.63
CA ARG A 54 2.33 8.99 -19.29
C ARG A 54 1.42 7.90 -18.75
N VAL A 55 2.00 6.76 -18.46
CA VAL A 55 1.30 5.67 -17.78
C VAL A 55 1.89 5.50 -16.38
N PRO A 56 1.13 4.95 -15.42
CA PRO A 56 1.58 4.82 -14.02
C PRO A 56 2.92 4.13 -13.85
N GLU A 57 3.25 3.22 -14.76
CA GLU A 57 4.47 2.41 -14.71
C GLU A 57 5.66 3.05 -15.46
N ALA A 58 5.39 4.02 -16.36
CA ALA A 58 6.38 4.39 -17.37
C ALA A 58 7.56 5.23 -16.88
N PRO A 59 7.41 6.30 -16.09
CA PRO A 59 8.53 7.22 -15.87
C PRO A 59 9.13 7.13 -14.48
N TYR A 60 8.60 6.29 -13.64
CA TYR A 60 9.13 6.13 -12.31
C TYR A 60 10.35 5.25 -12.39
N GLU A 61 11.53 5.83 -12.17
CA GLU A 61 12.60 5.00 -11.64
C GLU A 61 12.02 4.36 -10.40
N MET A 62 11.78 3.10 -10.55
CA MET A 62 11.01 2.36 -9.57
C MET A 62 11.73 2.44 -8.24
N ALA A 63 11.13 3.15 -7.32
CA ALA A 63 11.37 2.84 -5.94
C ALA A 63 11.22 1.32 -5.76
N PRO A 64 11.98 0.70 -4.84
CA PRO A 64 11.94 -0.73 -4.65
C PRO A 64 10.49 -1.18 -4.47
N TYR A 65 9.96 -1.92 -5.41
CA TYR A 65 8.63 -2.52 -5.33
C TYR A 65 8.78 -4.01 -5.00
N ALA A 66 7.79 -4.54 -4.37
CA ALA A 66 7.71 -5.99 -4.25
C ALA A 66 7.40 -6.57 -5.63
N GLU A 67 8.28 -7.40 -6.13
CA GLU A 67 8.03 -8.11 -7.35
C GLU A 67 6.90 -9.13 -7.15
N SER A 68 6.26 -9.52 -8.25
CA SER A 68 5.24 -10.55 -8.21
C SER A 68 5.79 -11.83 -7.55
N PRO A 69 5.09 -12.41 -6.58
CA PRO A 69 5.55 -13.64 -5.92
C PRO A 69 5.76 -14.83 -6.87
N THR A 70 5.25 -14.74 -8.10
CA THR A 70 5.45 -15.76 -9.12
C THR A 70 6.79 -15.67 -9.86
N THR A 71 7.53 -14.58 -9.68
CA THR A 71 8.76 -14.31 -10.46
C THR A 71 10.03 -14.33 -9.64
N ILE A 72 9.97 -14.44 -8.30
CA ILE A 72 11.14 -14.27 -7.45
C ILE A 72 11.36 -15.45 -6.53
N LYS A 73 12.65 -15.81 -6.44
CA LYS A 73 13.11 -16.87 -5.53
C LYS A 73 13.14 -16.47 -4.07
N ASP A 74 13.20 -15.18 -3.76
CA ASP A 74 13.36 -14.64 -2.40
C ASP A 74 12.25 -13.62 -2.06
N THR A 75 11.01 -14.00 -2.30
CA THR A 75 9.89 -13.17 -1.89
C THR A 75 9.62 -13.31 -0.38
N TYR A 76 9.34 -12.20 0.29
CA TYR A 76 8.86 -12.20 1.67
C TYR A 76 7.34 -12.46 1.78
N ILE A 77 6.68 -12.75 0.66
CA ILE A 77 5.29 -13.20 0.62
C ILE A 77 5.32 -14.72 0.42
N GLN A 78 4.88 -15.43 1.42
CA GLN A 78 4.62 -16.87 1.30
C GLN A 78 3.15 -17.04 0.93
N GLN A 79 2.90 -17.83 -0.12
CA GLN A 79 1.55 -18.16 -0.56
C GLN A 79 1.32 -19.65 -0.43
N ASP A 80 0.23 -19.99 0.23
CA ASP A 80 -0.26 -21.34 0.34
C ASP A 80 -1.56 -21.49 -0.48
N GLY A 81 -1.69 -22.60 -1.20
CA GLY A 81 -2.89 -22.93 -1.94
C GLY A 81 -2.73 -22.96 -3.46
N PRO A 82 -3.75 -23.46 -4.17
CA PRO A 82 -3.70 -23.68 -5.62
C PRO A 82 -3.82 -22.37 -6.43
N ASP A 83 -4.39 -21.34 -5.86
CA ASP A 83 -4.67 -20.06 -6.53
C ASP A 83 -3.71 -18.97 -6.04
N PRO A 84 -2.55 -18.79 -6.69
CA PRO A 84 -1.58 -17.80 -6.25
C PRO A 84 -2.14 -16.39 -6.41
N PHE A 85 -2.02 -15.60 -5.34
CA PHE A 85 -2.34 -14.17 -5.37
C PHE A 85 -1.38 -13.45 -6.32
N ARG A 86 -1.93 -12.84 -7.34
CA ARG A 86 -1.18 -12.10 -8.34
C ARG A 86 -1.35 -10.62 -8.13
N SER A 87 -0.57 -10.07 -7.24
CA SER A 87 -0.56 -8.63 -7.01
C SER A 87 0.86 -8.15 -6.83
N THR A 88 1.10 -6.93 -7.27
CA THR A 88 2.31 -6.19 -6.99
C THR A 88 1.97 -5.07 -6.02
N TYR A 89 2.89 -4.75 -5.13
CA TYR A 89 2.77 -3.58 -4.29
C TYR A 89 4.10 -2.83 -4.23
N LEU A 90 4.03 -1.53 -3.98
CA LEU A 90 5.20 -0.70 -3.84
C LEU A 90 5.63 -0.63 -2.38
N ARG A 91 6.91 -0.86 -2.17
CA ARG A 91 7.56 -0.79 -0.87
C ARG A 91 8.26 0.55 -0.72
N LEU A 92 7.46 1.57 -0.43
CA LEU A 92 7.90 2.95 -0.25
C LEU A 92 6.89 3.73 0.59
N VAL A 93 7.28 4.90 1.08
CA VAL A 93 6.36 5.80 1.79
C VAL A 93 5.19 6.17 0.88
N GLY A 94 3.97 5.85 1.31
CA GLY A 94 2.76 5.98 0.52
C GLY A 94 2.31 4.69 -0.20
N GLY A 95 3.21 3.71 -0.36
CA GLY A 95 2.89 2.42 -0.95
C GLY A 95 2.29 2.51 -2.35
N THR A 96 1.41 1.57 -2.67
CA THR A 96 0.73 1.49 -3.97
C THR A 96 -0.21 2.66 -4.28
N THR A 97 -0.46 3.57 -3.35
CA THR A 97 -1.21 4.79 -3.64
C THR A 97 -0.55 5.68 -4.69
N TRP A 98 0.74 5.51 -4.91
CA TRP A 98 1.45 6.20 -5.99
C TRP A 98 0.95 5.81 -7.39
N HIS A 99 0.32 4.65 -7.53
CA HIS A 99 -0.27 4.16 -8.78
C HIS A 99 -1.79 4.12 -8.74
N TRP A 100 -2.38 4.69 -7.71
CA TRP A 100 -3.84 4.72 -7.61
C TRP A 100 -4.43 5.74 -8.59
N LEU A 101 -5.24 5.26 -9.50
CA LEU A 101 -5.91 6.07 -10.51
C LEU A 101 -7.20 6.75 -10.01
N GLY A 102 -7.39 6.83 -8.71
CA GLY A 102 -8.53 7.51 -8.10
C GLY A 102 -9.82 6.68 -8.03
N THR A 103 -9.78 5.41 -8.40
CA THR A 103 -10.95 4.54 -8.31
C THR A 103 -11.15 4.07 -6.87
N ALA A 104 -12.30 4.39 -6.31
CA ALA A 104 -12.73 3.89 -5.00
C ALA A 104 -14.12 3.28 -5.15
N LEU A 105 -14.17 1.95 -5.20
CA LEU A 105 -15.43 1.23 -5.27
C LEU A 105 -16.04 1.14 -3.87
N ARG A 106 -17.33 1.45 -3.81
CA ARG A 106 -18.09 1.23 -2.58
C ARG A 106 -18.50 -0.22 -2.52
N LEU A 107 -18.10 -0.90 -1.45
CA LEU A 107 -18.57 -2.26 -1.19
C LEU A 107 -20.09 -2.26 -0.98
N LEU A 108 -20.74 -3.26 -1.53
CA LEU A 108 -22.14 -3.55 -1.27
C LEU A 108 -22.26 -4.40 0.02
N PRO A 109 -23.37 -4.37 0.71
CA PRO A 109 -23.56 -5.26 1.88
C PRO A 109 -23.30 -6.73 1.56
N SER A 110 -23.65 -7.17 0.34
CA SER A 110 -23.40 -8.53 -0.15
C SER A 110 -21.91 -8.91 -0.22
N ASP A 111 -21.03 -7.94 -0.38
CA ASP A 111 -19.58 -8.20 -0.46
C ASP A 111 -18.97 -8.51 0.91
N LEU A 112 -19.70 -8.19 1.97
CA LEU A 112 -19.34 -8.46 3.36
C LEU A 112 -20.06 -9.69 3.94
N GLU A 113 -20.85 -10.39 3.12
CA GLU A 113 -21.65 -11.55 3.51
C GLU A 113 -21.34 -12.75 2.60
N LEU A 114 -20.08 -12.93 2.21
CA LEU A 114 -19.68 -13.93 1.23
C LEU A 114 -19.99 -15.35 1.69
N ARG A 115 -19.71 -15.65 2.95
CA ARG A 115 -19.97 -16.97 3.52
C ARG A 115 -21.45 -17.26 3.65
N SER A 116 -22.21 -16.32 4.21
CA SER A 116 -23.65 -16.47 4.43
C SER A 116 -24.43 -16.60 3.11
N ARG A 117 -24.01 -15.86 2.06
CA ARG A 117 -24.72 -15.83 0.79
C ARG A 117 -24.25 -16.86 -0.22
N TYR A 118 -22.94 -17.10 -0.28
CA TYR A 118 -22.34 -17.89 -1.35
C TYR A 118 -21.55 -19.10 -0.84
N GLY A 119 -21.41 -19.27 0.47
CA GLY A 119 -20.67 -20.36 1.10
C GLY A 119 -19.16 -20.28 0.91
N VAL A 120 -18.63 -19.12 0.52
CA VAL A 120 -17.19 -18.89 0.25
C VAL A 120 -16.63 -17.81 1.14
N GLY A 121 -15.38 -17.99 1.60
CA GLY A 121 -14.72 -17.02 2.46
C GLY A 121 -15.31 -16.96 3.87
N ASP A 122 -15.14 -15.81 4.49
CA ASP A 122 -15.67 -15.45 5.81
C ASP A 122 -16.54 -14.18 5.69
N ASP A 123 -17.45 -13.99 6.63
CA ASP A 123 -18.29 -12.78 6.75
C ASP A 123 -17.63 -11.78 7.69
#